data_80dae20e998ac7ae7e599f53cac2b897
#
_entry.id   80dae20e998ac7ae7e599f53cac2b897
#
_cell.length_a   1.000
_cell.length_b   1.000
_cell.length_c   1.000
_cell.angle_alpha   90.00
_cell.angle_beta   90.00
_cell.angle_gamma   90.00
#
_symmetry.space_group_name_H-M   'P 1'
#
loop_
_entity.id
_entity.type
_entity.pdbx_description
1 polymer ?
#
loop_
_entity_poly.entity_id
_entity_poly.type
_entity_poly.pdbx_seq_one_letter_code
_entity_poly.pdbx_strand_id
1 'polypeptide(L)'
;MLDHNSKRVDKPQINIVASEHGALASLEGRIDIDSSPAVRDQLIALLQTPHPSAVSIDLSGVTHIDSSGVATLIEALKIARNCETELRLQGLHGRLHHLFEATGILSLFNDGIRR
;
A
#
# COMPACT_ATOMS: atom_id res chain seq x y z
N MET A 1 -2.84 31.89 7.92
CA MET A 1 -2.91 31.29 7.91
C MET A 1 -2.93 30.61 7.84
N LEU A 2 -2.85 30.49 7.61
CA LEU A 2 -2.93 29.66 7.41
C LEU A 2 -2.75 28.84 7.70
N ASP A 3 -2.62 28.69 7.74
CA ASP A 3 -2.47 27.81 7.93
C ASP A 3 -2.50 27.07 8.38
N HIS A 4 -2.56 27.10 8.56
CA HIS A 4 -2.64 26.30 8.90
C HIS A 4 -2.88 25.38 8.88
N ASN A 5 -3.16 25.04 8.55
CA ASN A 5 -3.38 24.09 8.38
C ASN A 5 -2.93 23.41 7.88
N SER A 6 -2.67 23.63 7.42
CA SER A 6 -2.18 23.03 6.83
C SER A 6 -1.40 22.21 7.17
N LYS A 7 -1.09 22.03 7.64
CA LYS A 7 -0.52 21.30 7.97
C LYS A 7 -0.49 20.25 8.11
N ARG A 8 -0.68 19.77 8.03
CA ARG A 8 -0.68 18.74 8.14
C ARG A 8 -0.76 17.99 7.27
N VAL A 9 -1.11 17.82 6.75
CA VAL A 9 -1.47 17.15 5.89
C VAL A 9 -0.74 16.99 4.76
N ASP A 10 0.05 17.58 4.48
CA ASP A 10 0.78 17.47 3.38
C ASP A 10 1.81 16.50 3.44
N LYS A 11 2.00 15.80 4.44
CA LYS A 11 2.94 14.81 4.49
C LYS A 11 2.51 13.66 3.73
N PRO A 12 3.26 13.11 2.81
CA PRO A 12 2.85 11.91 2.09
C PRO A 12 2.83 10.74 3.03
N GLN A 13 1.86 9.89 2.83
CA GLN A 13 1.73 8.67 3.60
C GLN A 13 2.45 7.51 2.92
N ILE A 14 3.13 7.75 1.83
CA ILE A 14 3.80 6.72 1.07
C ILE A 14 5.14 7.23 0.57
N ASN A 15 6.15 6.39 0.68
CA ASN A 15 7.49 6.69 0.20
C ASN A 15 7.92 5.54 -0.70
N ILE A 16 8.32 5.83 -1.92
CA ILE A 16 8.65 4.82 -2.90
C ILE A 16 10.12 4.86 -3.23
N VAL A 17 10.76 3.70 -3.13
CA VAL A 17 12.15 3.53 -3.53
C VAL A 17 12.17 2.49 -4.63
N ALA A 18 12.56 2.88 -5.82
CA ALA A 18 12.57 1.98 -6.95
C ALA A 18 13.99 1.53 -7.28
N SER A 19 14.11 0.34 -7.83
CA SER A 19 15.39 -0.20 -8.27
C SER A 19 15.15 -0.91 -9.58
N GLU A 20 16.22 -1.45 -10.17
CA GLU A 20 16.07 -2.15 -11.43
C GLU A 20 15.22 -3.39 -11.32
N HIS A 21 15.13 -3.98 -10.16
CA HIS A 21 14.42 -5.24 -10.02
C HIS A 21 13.02 -5.07 -9.46
N GLY A 22 12.69 -3.92 -8.94
CA GLY A 22 11.37 -3.74 -8.36
C GLY A 22 11.30 -2.47 -7.55
N ALA A 23 10.37 -2.42 -6.63
CA ALA A 23 10.16 -1.23 -5.83
C ALA A 23 9.68 -1.58 -4.44
N LEU A 24 9.97 -0.69 -3.51
CA LEU A 24 9.47 -0.80 -2.15
C LEU A 24 8.62 0.44 -1.89
N ALA A 25 7.37 0.23 -1.55
CA ALA A 25 6.46 1.31 -1.18
C ALA A 25 6.22 1.23 0.31
N SER A 26 6.75 2.18 1.06
CA SER A 26 6.60 2.20 2.51
C SER A 26 5.46 3.13 2.87
N LEU A 27 4.47 2.60 3.55
CA LEU A 27 3.33 3.39 3.99
C LEU A 27 3.52 3.77 5.45
N GLU A 28 3.04 4.92 5.83
CA GLU A 28 3.21 5.41 7.19
C GLU A 28 1.95 6.05 7.73
N GLY A 29 1.79 5.97 9.02
CA GLY A 29 0.73 6.67 9.73
C GLY A 29 -0.63 6.03 9.51
N ARG A 30 -1.63 6.87 9.41
CA ARG A 30 -3.00 6.41 9.28
C ARG A 30 -3.38 6.34 7.83
N ILE A 31 -3.83 5.17 7.39
CA ILE A 31 -4.30 4.98 6.03
C ILE A 31 -5.81 4.88 6.09
N ASP A 32 -6.46 6.00 5.90
CA ASP A 32 -7.91 6.11 6.07
C ASP A 32 -8.52 6.81 4.87
N ILE A 33 -9.77 7.21 4.99
CA ILE A 33 -10.47 7.79 3.86
C ILE A 33 -9.81 9.08 3.35
N ASP A 34 -9.12 9.79 4.22
CA ASP A 34 -8.45 11.02 3.82
C ASP A 34 -7.13 10.78 3.11
N SER A 35 -6.38 9.77 3.51
CA SER A 35 -5.07 9.51 2.93
C SER A 35 -5.09 8.46 1.82
N SER A 36 -6.10 7.60 1.80
CA SER A 36 -6.18 6.53 0.81
C SER A 36 -6.12 6.99 -0.64
N PRO A 37 -6.77 8.10 -1.02
CA PRO A 37 -6.70 8.50 -2.43
C PRO A 37 -5.29 8.77 -2.91
N ALA A 38 -4.47 9.44 -2.08
CA ALA A 38 -3.10 9.73 -2.47
C ALA A 38 -2.26 8.45 -2.54
N VAL A 39 -2.45 7.55 -1.58
CA VAL A 39 -1.76 6.28 -1.58
C VAL A 39 -2.14 5.47 -2.81
N ARG A 40 -3.43 5.44 -3.12
CA ARG A 40 -3.93 4.72 -4.27
C ARG A 40 -3.31 5.24 -5.56
N ASP A 41 -3.29 6.56 -5.73
CA ASP A 41 -2.76 7.14 -6.95
C ASP A 41 -1.29 6.81 -7.13
N GLN A 42 -0.53 6.85 -6.07
CA GLN A 42 0.89 6.56 -6.16
C GLN A 42 1.16 5.07 -6.40
N LEU A 43 0.39 4.19 -5.79
CA LEU A 43 0.55 2.77 -6.03
C LEU A 43 0.17 2.41 -7.46
N ILE A 44 -0.90 2.97 -7.98
CA ILE A 44 -1.33 2.69 -9.33
C ILE A 44 -0.29 3.20 -10.33
N ALA A 45 0.22 4.39 -10.11
CA ALA A 45 1.25 4.94 -10.99
C ALA A 45 2.49 4.04 -10.99
N LEU A 46 2.87 3.56 -9.81
CA LEU A 46 4.02 2.69 -9.69
C LEU A 46 3.81 1.38 -10.46
N LEU A 47 2.62 0.84 -10.42
CA LEU A 47 2.33 -0.45 -11.03
C LEU A 47 2.15 -0.38 -12.53
N GLN A 48 1.83 0.78 -13.05
CA GLN A 48 1.48 0.90 -14.46
C GLN A 48 2.58 1.32 -15.40
N THR A 49 3.57 2.08 -14.94
CA THR A 49 4.50 2.65 -15.92
C THR A 49 5.88 2.96 -15.36
N PRO A 50 6.93 2.28 -15.79
CA PRO A 50 6.90 0.99 -16.45
C PRO A 50 6.63 -0.05 -15.39
N HIS A 51 6.08 -1.19 -15.78
CA HIS A 51 5.74 -2.17 -14.77
C HIS A 51 6.99 -2.71 -14.10
N PRO A 52 7.12 -2.66 -12.79
CA PRO A 52 8.19 -3.37 -12.10
C PRO A 52 7.84 -4.85 -12.06
N SER A 53 8.83 -5.71 -11.92
CA SER A 53 8.57 -7.14 -11.82
C SER A 53 8.01 -7.51 -10.45
N ALA A 54 8.37 -6.76 -9.43
CA ALA A 54 7.87 -7.01 -8.09
C ALA A 54 7.78 -5.70 -7.31
N VAL A 55 6.77 -5.60 -6.48
CA VAL A 55 6.60 -4.46 -5.59
C VAL A 55 6.30 -4.99 -4.20
N SER A 56 7.03 -4.51 -3.21
CA SER A 56 6.75 -4.81 -1.82
C SER A 56 6.10 -3.60 -1.18
N ILE A 57 5.04 -3.81 -0.43
CA ILE A 57 4.40 -2.75 0.32
C ILE A 57 4.74 -2.98 1.78
N ASP A 58 5.45 -2.03 2.38
CA ASP A 58 5.90 -2.14 3.75
C ASP A 58 4.92 -1.40 4.66
N LEU A 59 4.30 -2.14 5.54
CA LEU A 59 3.29 -1.60 6.44
C LEU A 59 3.82 -1.40 7.86
N SER A 60 5.12 -1.53 8.06
CA SER A 60 5.67 -1.43 9.41
C SER A 60 5.44 -0.07 10.06
N GLY A 61 5.32 0.99 9.25
CA GLY A 61 5.07 2.34 9.78
C GLY A 61 3.60 2.71 9.88
N VAL A 62 2.70 1.80 9.50
CA VAL A 62 1.27 2.09 9.54
C VAL A 62 0.75 1.90 10.95
N THR A 63 0.08 2.92 11.48
CA THR A 63 -0.47 2.87 12.82
C THR A 63 -1.95 2.51 12.83
N HIS A 64 -2.62 2.73 11.70
CA HIS A 64 -4.05 2.47 11.63
C HIS A 64 -4.43 2.33 10.15
N ILE A 65 -5.34 1.43 9.86
CA ILE A 65 -5.88 1.29 8.52
C ILE A 65 -7.37 1.00 8.66
N ASP A 66 -8.18 1.63 7.83
CA ASP A 66 -9.61 1.37 7.83
C ASP A 66 -10.01 0.70 6.51
N SER A 67 -11.29 0.58 6.29
CA SER A 67 -11.77 -0.14 5.12
C SER A 67 -11.37 0.53 3.80
N SER A 68 -11.21 1.86 3.79
CA SER A 68 -10.78 2.51 2.57
C SER A 68 -9.31 2.20 2.26
N GLY A 69 -8.49 2.08 3.30
CA GLY A 69 -7.09 1.68 3.11
C GLY A 69 -6.99 0.24 2.64
N VAL A 70 -7.79 -0.63 3.23
CA VAL A 70 -7.81 -2.04 2.82
C VAL A 70 -8.26 -2.15 1.36
N ALA A 71 -9.30 -1.41 0.98
CA ALA A 71 -9.79 -1.43 -0.39
C ALA A 71 -8.71 -0.97 -1.38
N THR A 72 -7.91 0.01 -0.96
CA THR A 72 -6.81 0.50 -1.79
C THR A 72 -5.78 -0.60 -2.03
N LEU A 73 -5.45 -1.37 -1.00
CA LEU A 73 -4.49 -2.45 -1.17
C LEU A 73 -5.05 -3.55 -2.06
N ILE A 74 -6.32 -3.85 -1.95
CA ILE A 74 -6.95 -4.86 -2.79
C ILE A 74 -6.97 -4.40 -4.24
N GLU A 75 -7.26 -3.13 -4.46
CA GLU A 75 -7.25 -2.59 -5.81
C GLU A 75 -5.85 -2.66 -6.41
N ALA A 76 -4.83 -2.33 -5.62
CA ALA A 76 -3.45 -2.44 -6.08
C ALA A 76 -3.11 -3.88 -6.45
N LEU A 77 -3.61 -4.85 -5.68
CA LEU A 77 -3.36 -6.25 -5.99
C LEU A 77 -3.97 -6.63 -7.33
N LYS A 78 -5.19 -6.17 -7.60
CA LYS A 78 -5.85 -6.48 -8.87
C LYS A 78 -5.08 -5.90 -10.05
N ILE A 79 -4.61 -4.66 -9.89
CA ILE A 79 -3.84 -4.02 -10.95
C ILE A 79 -2.51 -4.74 -11.14
N ALA A 80 -1.87 -5.13 -10.05
CA ALA A 80 -0.59 -5.84 -10.13
C ALA A 80 -0.75 -7.15 -10.90
N ARG A 81 -1.83 -7.86 -10.65
CA ARG A 81 -2.08 -9.12 -11.37
C ARG A 81 -2.27 -8.87 -12.85
N ASN A 82 -2.97 -7.81 -13.20
CA ASN A 82 -3.17 -7.49 -14.62
C ASN A 82 -1.86 -7.08 -15.29
N CYS A 83 -0.93 -6.52 -14.53
CA CYS A 83 0.35 -6.11 -15.07
C CYS A 83 1.42 -7.17 -14.90
N GLU A 84 1.05 -8.31 -14.35
CA GLU A 84 1.99 -9.41 -14.07
C GLU A 84 3.10 -8.98 -13.15
N THR A 85 2.80 -8.13 -12.22
CA THR A 85 3.72 -7.69 -11.18
C THR A 85 3.42 -8.48 -9.92
N GLU A 86 4.46 -8.99 -9.29
CA GLU A 86 4.28 -9.65 -8.00
C GLU A 86 4.15 -8.60 -6.93
N LEU A 87 3.06 -8.63 -6.16
CA LEU A 87 2.82 -7.65 -5.11
C LEU A 87 2.84 -8.35 -3.78
N ARG A 88 3.71 -7.91 -2.89
CA ARG A 88 3.88 -8.51 -1.58
C ARG A 88 3.60 -7.52 -0.48
N LEU A 89 3.13 -8.00 0.65
CA LEU A 89 3.01 -7.19 1.84
C LEU A 89 4.09 -7.60 2.81
N GLN A 90 4.68 -6.63 3.49
CA GLN A 90 5.64 -6.92 4.54
C GLN A 90 5.42 -5.95 5.69
N GLY A 91 5.98 -6.25 6.83
CA GLY A 91 5.91 -5.36 7.98
C GLY A 91 4.58 -5.38 8.71
N LEU A 92 3.75 -6.40 8.48
CA LEU A 92 2.51 -6.51 9.21
C LEU A 92 2.81 -6.79 10.67
N HIS A 93 2.13 -6.12 11.56
CA HIS A 93 2.40 -6.26 12.98
C HIS A 93 1.14 -6.02 13.79
N GLY A 94 1.12 -6.57 14.99
CA GLY A 94 0.11 -6.34 15.98
C GLY A 94 -1.30 -6.44 15.45
N ARG A 95 -2.06 -5.41 15.67
CA ARG A 95 -3.45 -5.37 15.30
C ARG A 95 -3.69 -5.45 13.80
N LEU A 96 -2.78 -4.88 13.01
CA LEU A 96 -2.87 -4.96 11.57
C LEU A 96 -2.80 -6.41 11.11
N HIS A 97 -1.88 -7.18 11.67
CA HIS A 97 -1.74 -8.57 11.30
C HIS A 97 -3.02 -9.32 11.60
N HIS A 98 -3.60 -9.09 12.78
CA HIS A 98 -4.85 -9.73 13.14
C HIS A 98 -5.98 -9.35 12.21
N LEU A 99 -6.06 -8.08 11.83
CA LEU A 99 -7.11 -7.61 10.95
C LEU A 99 -7.00 -8.28 9.58
N PHE A 100 -5.80 -8.32 9.03
CA PHE A 100 -5.59 -8.89 7.71
C PHE A 100 -5.85 -10.40 7.70
N GLU A 101 -5.48 -11.05 8.79
CA GLU A 101 -5.71 -12.48 8.91
C GLU A 101 -7.20 -12.77 9.06
N ALA A 102 -7.88 -12.05 9.93
CA ALA A 102 -9.29 -12.28 10.22
C ALA A 102 -10.20 -12.00 9.02
N THR A 103 -9.81 -11.06 8.17
CA THR A 103 -10.65 -10.71 7.03
C THR A 103 -10.32 -11.51 5.78
N GLY A 104 -9.31 -12.35 5.84
CA GLY A 104 -8.91 -13.15 4.68
C GLY A 104 -8.05 -12.43 3.67
N ILE A 105 -7.72 -11.17 3.93
CA ILE A 105 -6.93 -10.39 2.99
C ILE A 105 -5.53 -10.94 2.83
N LEU A 106 -4.98 -11.43 3.93
CA LEU A 106 -3.65 -12.00 3.90
C LEU A 106 -3.57 -13.15 2.91
N SER A 107 -4.60 -13.98 2.85
CA SER A 107 -4.66 -15.08 1.91
C SER A 107 -4.67 -14.60 0.47
N LEU A 108 -5.37 -13.50 0.19
CA LEU A 108 -5.41 -12.97 -1.16
C LEU A 108 -4.02 -12.60 -1.64
N PHE A 109 -3.23 -11.97 -0.79
CA PHE A 109 -1.89 -11.57 -1.16
C PHE A 109 -0.96 -12.77 -1.24
N ASN A 110 -1.09 -13.70 -0.32
CA ASN A 110 -0.26 -14.89 -0.35
C ASN A 110 -0.52 -15.72 -1.59
N ASP A 111 -1.78 -15.91 -1.95
CA ASP A 111 -2.10 -16.67 -3.14
C ASP A 111 -1.57 -15.98 -4.37
N GLY A 112 -1.64 -14.68 -4.43
CA GLY A 112 -1.14 -13.93 -5.55
C GLY A 112 0.37 -14.04 -5.66
N ILE A 113 1.05 -14.08 -4.54
CA ILE A 113 2.47 -14.14 -4.53
C ILE A 113 2.99 -15.50 -4.91
N ARG A 114 2.28 -16.54 -4.53
CA ARG A 114 2.75 -17.83 -4.74
C ARG A 114 2.74 -18.29 -6.04
N ARG A 115 2.17 -17.76 -6.82
CA ARG A 115 2.17 -18.32 -8.05
C ARG A 115 2.60 -17.47 -8.89
#